data_92a6c8469fa70420f05a1a577e5c395f
#
_entry.id   92a6c8469fa70420f05a1a577e5c395f
#
_cell.length_a   1.000
_cell.length_b   1.000
_cell.length_c   1.000
_cell.angle_alpha   90.00
_cell.angle_beta   90.00
_cell.angle_gamma   90.00
#
_symmetry.space_group_name_H-M   'P 1'
#
loop_
_entity.id
_entity.type
_entity.pdbx_description
1 polymer ?
#
loop_
_entity_poly.entity_id
_entity_poly.type
_entity_poly.pdbx_seq_one_letter_code
_entity_poly.pdbx_strand_id
1 'polypeptide(L)'
;VYGEKALTRYKVRMSQPVISAKVESNEKEKWFSLDIDVEYDGQHLPLERIWKAWVRGRRYVQLKDGSYTSLPESWLEKLAHKLQALGFDPTKPPKRQFKQFEAPVLDNLLDDLPNAETDSFWNSLREKVRNFTEVEPVSTPKGLNATLRNYQLQGVSYLNFLSEYGFGGILADEMGLGKTIQTLSFIQHMVNHGHEGPNLIVVPTSVLPNWERESEKFVPHLKRLIIYGTRREGMFRKVADSDIVVTTYALLRRDLEELEKHYFNSIILDEAQNIKNPNTITARSVRAIKARMRLC
;
A
#
# COMPACT_ATOMS: atom_id res chain seq x y z
N VAL A 1 1.90 7.06 -52.96
CA VAL A 1 2.81 7.52 -51.92
C VAL A 1 2.67 9.03 -51.75
N TYR A 2 1.65 9.44 -51.00
CA TYR A 2 1.45 10.86 -50.64
C TYR A 2 2.17 11.10 -49.30
N GLY A 3 3.24 11.90 -49.25
CA GLY A 3 3.86 12.34 -48.02
C GLY A 3 5.41 12.43 -48.00
N GLU A 4 6.13 11.76 -48.88
CA GLU A 4 7.62 11.76 -48.87
C GLU A 4 8.22 13.14 -49.14
N LYS A 5 7.60 13.98 -49.97
CA LYS A 5 8.08 15.36 -50.23
C LYS A 5 7.91 16.32 -49.09
N ALA A 6 7.03 16.04 -48.13
CA ALA A 6 6.86 16.85 -46.93
C ALA A 6 7.90 16.55 -45.83
N LEU A 7 8.46 15.35 -45.84
CA LEU A 7 9.49 14.90 -44.89
C LEU A 7 10.87 15.44 -45.18
N THR A 8 11.18 15.85 -46.44
CA THR A 8 12.48 16.44 -46.79
C THR A 8 12.77 17.78 -46.07
N ARG A 9 11.76 18.42 -45.52
CA ARG A 9 11.93 19.64 -44.68
C ARG A 9 12.31 19.37 -43.23
N TYR A 10 12.16 18.13 -42.75
CA TYR A 10 12.41 17.75 -41.37
C TYR A 10 13.52 16.70 -41.35
N LYS A 11 14.53 16.90 -40.50
CA LYS A 11 15.59 15.92 -40.27
C LYS A 11 14.99 14.78 -39.46
N VAL A 12 14.54 13.70 -40.13
CA VAL A 12 14.01 12.51 -39.45
C VAL A 12 15.17 11.53 -39.20
N ARG A 13 15.32 11.11 -37.95
CA ARG A 13 16.27 10.09 -37.52
C ARG A 13 15.54 8.75 -37.42
N MET A 14 16.13 7.71 -37.94
CA MET A 14 15.63 6.32 -37.87
C MET A 14 16.33 5.55 -36.74
N SER A 15 16.55 6.19 -35.60
CA SER A 15 17.15 5.55 -34.43
C SER A 15 16.08 4.85 -33.58
N GLN A 16 16.42 3.65 -33.09
CA GLN A 16 15.60 2.96 -32.10
C GLN A 16 15.91 3.55 -30.73
N PRO A 17 14.90 3.74 -29.88
CA PRO A 17 15.11 4.23 -28.52
C PRO A 17 15.78 3.15 -27.65
N VAL A 18 16.66 3.59 -26.79
CA VAL A 18 17.10 2.82 -25.63
C VAL A 18 16.16 3.18 -24.48
N ILE A 19 15.47 2.16 -23.96
CA ILE A 19 14.54 2.30 -22.86
C ILE A 19 15.20 1.69 -21.63
N SER A 20 15.28 2.46 -20.55
CA SER A 20 15.77 2.02 -19.25
C SER A 20 14.79 2.41 -18.16
N ALA A 21 14.85 1.71 -17.05
CA ALA A 21 14.02 2.00 -15.89
C ALA A 21 14.89 1.99 -14.62
N LYS A 22 14.50 2.79 -13.64
CA LYS A 22 15.12 2.81 -12.33
C LYS A 22 14.05 2.73 -11.26
N VAL A 23 14.22 1.82 -10.30
CA VAL A 23 13.38 1.71 -9.11
C VAL A 23 14.20 2.07 -7.89
N GLU A 24 13.76 3.07 -7.17
CA GLU A 24 14.33 3.48 -5.89
C GLU A 24 13.30 3.33 -4.78
N SER A 25 13.73 2.78 -3.66
CA SER A 25 12.89 2.53 -2.48
C SER A 25 13.02 3.65 -1.47
N ASN A 26 11.89 4.05 -0.89
CA ASN A 26 11.88 4.83 0.35
C ASN A 26 11.32 3.96 1.48
N GLU A 27 12.21 3.32 2.22
CA GLU A 27 11.86 2.39 3.30
C GLU A 27 11.09 3.05 4.44
N LYS A 28 11.39 4.33 4.75
CA LYS A 28 10.71 5.07 5.83
C LYS A 28 9.27 5.40 5.50
N GLU A 29 9.02 5.79 4.26
CA GLU A 29 7.70 6.20 3.79
C GLU A 29 6.95 5.07 3.08
N LYS A 30 7.60 3.91 2.90
CA LYS A 30 7.03 2.68 2.31
C LYS A 30 6.45 2.90 0.91
N TRP A 31 7.23 3.50 0.03
CA TRP A 31 6.91 3.64 -1.38
C TRP A 31 8.14 3.40 -2.27
N PHE A 32 7.87 3.14 -3.54
CA PHE A 32 8.86 2.99 -4.60
C PHE A 32 8.68 4.08 -5.64
N SER A 33 9.77 4.65 -6.15
CA SER A 33 9.73 5.43 -7.38
C SER A 33 10.02 4.53 -8.58
N LEU A 34 9.33 4.78 -9.68
CA LEU A 34 9.63 4.22 -11.00
C LEU A 34 9.94 5.38 -11.94
N ASP A 35 11.19 5.48 -12.36
CA ASP A 35 11.62 6.39 -13.39
C ASP A 35 11.94 5.61 -14.67
N ILE A 36 11.24 5.97 -15.76
CA ILE A 36 11.46 5.39 -17.09
C ILE A 36 12.10 6.44 -17.95
N ASP A 37 13.28 6.15 -18.44
CA ASP A 37 14.03 7.00 -19.36
C ASP A 37 14.00 6.41 -20.78
N VAL A 38 13.83 7.30 -21.74
CA VAL A 38 13.82 6.93 -23.16
C VAL A 38 14.83 7.82 -23.88
N GLU A 39 15.87 7.19 -24.37
CA GLU A 39 17.00 7.85 -25.02
C GLU A 39 17.03 7.56 -26.53
N TYR A 40 17.24 8.59 -27.32
CA TYR A 40 17.47 8.51 -28.77
C TYR A 40 18.79 9.17 -29.12
N ASP A 41 19.78 8.42 -29.56
CA ASP A 41 21.11 8.93 -29.96
C ASP A 41 21.73 9.88 -28.92
N GLY A 42 21.70 9.51 -27.64
CA GLY A 42 22.21 10.33 -26.53
C GLY A 42 21.30 11.48 -26.08
N GLN A 43 20.09 11.58 -26.61
CA GLN A 43 19.10 12.58 -26.19
C GLN A 43 17.97 11.98 -25.40
N HIS A 44 17.85 12.36 -24.13
CA HIS A 44 16.77 11.92 -23.25
C HIS A 44 15.45 12.64 -23.53
N LEU A 45 14.37 11.86 -23.67
CA LEU A 45 13.02 12.35 -23.80
C LEU A 45 12.16 11.89 -22.61
N PRO A 46 11.48 12.82 -21.91
CA PRO A 46 10.55 12.44 -20.87
C PRO A 46 9.42 11.53 -21.40
N LEU A 47 9.15 10.45 -20.67
CA LEU A 47 8.10 9.50 -21.04
C LEU A 47 6.75 10.17 -21.26
N GLU A 48 6.40 11.18 -20.46
CA GLU A 48 5.15 11.91 -20.59
C GLU A 48 4.98 12.60 -21.94
N ARG A 49 6.08 13.07 -22.52
CA ARG A 49 6.07 13.70 -23.85
C ARG A 49 5.83 12.69 -24.95
N ILE A 50 6.48 11.51 -24.84
CA ILE A 50 6.32 10.38 -25.75
C ILE A 50 4.88 9.86 -25.68
N TRP A 51 4.39 9.62 -24.44
CA TRP A 51 3.05 9.13 -24.18
C TRP A 51 1.96 10.05 -24.73
N LYS A 52 2.07 11.35 -24.46
CA LYS A 52 1.14 12.36 -25.02
C LYS A 52 1.13 12.40 -26.54
N ALA A 53 2.28 12.21 -27.20
CA ALA A 53 2.36 12.16 -28.63
C ALA A 53 1.69 10.90 -29.18
N TRP A 54 1.92 9.75 -28.54
CA TRP A 54 1.34 8.47 -28.93
C TRP A 54 -0.20 8.46 -28.76
N VAL A 55 -0.72 8.87 -27.59
CA VAL A 55 -2.17 8.96 -27.35
C VAL A 55 -2.88 9.89 -28.36
N ARG A 56 -2.18 10.90 -28.88
CA ARG A 56 -2.70 11.79 -29.94
C ARG A 56 -2.56 11.20 -31.35
N GLY A 57 -2.17 9.95 -31.50
CA GLY A 57 -2.00 9.28 -32.80
C GLY A 57 -0.79 9.79 -33.61
N ARG A 58 0.17 10.44 -32.97
CA ARG A 58 1.39 10.87 -33.67
C ARG A 58 2.36 9.70 -33.78
N ARG A 59 3.01 9.57 -34.94
CA ARG A 59 4.04 8.55 -35.19
C ARG A 59 5.46 9.05 -34.89
N TYR A 60 5.64 10.36 -34.76
CA TYR A 60 6.94 11.00 -34.59
C TYR A 60 6.90 11.98 -33.42
N VAL A 61 8.03 12.12 -32.75
CA VAL A 61 8.26 13.10 -31.69
C VAL A 61 9.49 13.94 -32.01
N GLN A 62 9.46 15.21 -31.71
CA GLN A 62 10.57 16.14 -31.93
C GLN A 62 11.60 16.02 -30.82
N LEU A 63 12.87 15.86 -31.16
CA LEU A 63 14.02 15.89 -30.26
C LEU A 63 14.40 17.32 -29.89
N LYS A 64 15.33 17.47 -28.93
CA LYS A 64 15.79 18.80 -28.47
C LYS A 64 16.53 19.60 -29.55
N ASP A 65 17.20 18.92 -30.48
CA ASP A 65 17.92 19.52 -31.61
C ASP A 65 17.02 19.90 -32.80
N GLY A 66 15.69 19.74 -32.66
CA GLY A 66 14.70 20.05 -33.68
C GLY A 66 14.47 18.92 -34.68
N SER A 67 15.24 17.85 -34.66
CA SER A 67 15.00 16.64 -35.50
C SER A 67 13.81 15.85 -34.98
N TYR A 68 13.29 14.93 -35.78
CA TYR A 68 12.18 14.04 -35.45
C TYR A 68 12.64 12.60 -35.40
N THR A 69 12.07 11.81 -34.51
CA THR A 69 12.29 10.36 -34.43
C THR A 69 10.95 9.62 -34.31
N SER A 70 10.92 8.35 -34.70
CA SER A 70 9.75 7.50 -34.61
C SER A 70 9.44 7.13 -33.14
N LEU A 71 8.16 7.03 -32.80
CA LEU A 71 7.75 6.51 -31.51
C LEU A 71 7.92 4.98 -31.46
N PRO A 72 8.23 4.41 -30.28
CA PRO A 72 8.29 2.96 -30.06
C PRO A 72 6.88 2.40 -29.89
N GLU A 73 6.06 2.44 -30.95
CA GLU A 73 4.62 2.14 -30.91
C GLU A 73 4.34 0.77 -30.27
N SER A 74 5.02 -0.28 -30.70
CA SER A 74 4.81 -1.64 -30.18
C SER A 74 5.09 -1.78 -28.67
N TRP A 75 6.09 -1.05 -28.16
CA TRP A 75 6.39 -1.01 -26.73
C TRP A 75 5.35 -0.21 -25.97
N LEU A 76 4.95 0.94 -26.50
CA LEU A 76 3.91 1.80 -25.88
C LEU A 76 2.56 1.07 -25.81
N GLU A 77 2.18 0.35 -26.84
CA GLU A 77 0.97 -0.49 -26.87
C GLU A 77 1.03 -1.59 -25.82
N LYS A 78 2.12 -2.35 -25.73
CA LYS A 78 2.30 -3.39 -24.72
C LYS A 78 2.17 -2.82 -23.30
N LEU A 79 2.86 -1.70 -23.04
CA LEU A 79 2.82 -1.06 -21.73
C LEU A 79 1.41 -0.51 -21.40
N ALA A 80 0.70 0.07 -22.38
CA ALA A 80 -0.66 0.54 -22.20
C ALA A 80 -1.66 -0.61 -21.91
N HIS A 81 -1.55 -1.73 -22.64
CA HIS A 81 -2.35 -2.92 -22.36
C HIS A 81 -2.12 -3.47 -20.95
N LYS A 82 -0.87 -3.49 -20.52
CA LYS A 82 -0.50 -3.94 -19.18
C LYS A 82 -1.05 -3.02 -18.08
N LEU A 83 -0.94 -1.71 -18.28
CA LEU A 83 -1.55 -0.72 -17.39
C LEU A 83 -3.06 -0.90 -17.30
N GLN A 84 -3.75 -1.12 -18.42
CA GLN A 84 -5.18 -1.37 -18.44
C GLN A 84 -5.55 -2.66 -17.69
N ALA A 85 -4.82 -3.75 -17.90
CA ALA A 85 -5.04 -5.01 -17.20
C ALA A 85 -4.87 -4.87 -15.67
N LEU A 86 -4.00 -3.96 -15.25
CA LEU A 86 -3.76 -3.62 -13.83
C LEU A 86 -4.74 -2.57 -13.28
N GLY A 87 -5.75 -2.14 -14.07
CA GLY A 87 -6.78 -1.19 -13.67
C GLY A 87 -6.36 0.28 -13.73
N PHE A 88 -5.26 0.60 -14.42
CA PHE A 88 -4.84 1.99 -14.68
C PHE A 88 -5.46 2.53 -15.97
N ASP A 89 -5.53 3.86 -16.07
CA ASP A 89 -5.95 4.56 -17.27
C ASP A 89 -4.86 4.47 -18.35
N PRO A 90 -5.08 3.73 -19.47
CA PRO A 90 -4.08 3.55 -20.51
C PRO A 90 -3.77 4.82 -21.31
N THR A 91 -4.57 5.89 -21.13
CA THR A 91 -4.31 7.19 -21.77
C THR A 91 -3.27 8.02 -21.02
N LYS A 92 -2.86 7.56 -19.81
CA LYS A 92 -1.85 8.19 -18.97
C LYS A 92 -0.60 7.32 -18.89
N PRO A 93 0.60 7.92 -18.80
CA PRO A 93 1.81 7.16 -18.53
C PRO A 93 1.73 6.50 -17.15
N PRO A 94 2.53 5.45 -16.90
CA PRO A 94 2.60 4.85 -15.57
C PRO A 94 2.95 5.91 -14.52
N LYS A 95 2.34 5.80 -13.36
CA LYS A 95 2.65 6.68 -12.23
C LYS A 95 4.10 6.48 -11.79
N ARG A 96 4.70 7.53 -11.25
CA ARG A 96 6.08 7.47 -10.76
C ARG A 96 6.21 6.89 -9.35
N GLN A 97 5.16 6.92 -8.54
CA GLN A 97 5.21 6.43 -7.16
C GLN A 97 4.23 5.28 -6.94
N PHE A 98 4.74 4.22 -6.35
CA PHE A 98 4.01 3.03 -5.96
C PHE A 98 4.17 2.81 -4.47
N LYS A 99 3.09 2.54 -3.77
CA LYS A 99 3.15 2.13 -2.37
C LYS A 99 3.67 0.70 -2.25
N GLN A 100 4.17 0.32 -1.10
CA GLN A 100 4.76 -1.01 -0.88
C GLN A 100 3.79 -2.15 -1.24
N PHE A 101 2.50 -2.01 -0.94
CA PHE A 101 1.48 -3.01 -1.30
C PHE A 101 1.21 -3.12 -2.81
N GLU A 102 1.68 -2.17 -3.61
CA GLU A 102 1.60 -2.19 -5.07
C GLU A 102 2.86 -2.82 -5.71
N ALA A 103 3.76 -3.39 -4.89
CA ALA A 103 4.96 -4.05 -5.38
C ALA A 103 4.67 -5.12 -6.45
N PRO A 104 3.62 -5.98 -6.34
CA PRO A 104 3.30 -6.93 -7.40
C PRO A 104 2.92 -6.26 -8.72
N VAL A 105 2.28 -5.08 -8.67
CA VAL A 105 1.94 -4.27 -9.84
C VAL A 105 3.21 -3.72 -10.48
N LEU A 106 4.10 -3.16 -9.67
CA LEU A 106 5.38 -2.63 -10.14
C LEU A 106 6.26 -3.73 -10.71
N ASP A 107 6.33 -4.90 -10.06
CA ASP A 107 7.09 -6.05 -10.57
C ASP A 107 6.60 -6.49 -11.95
N ASN A 108 5.29 -6.57 -12.12
CA ASN A 108 4.67 -6.88 -13.39
C ASN A 108 4.99 -5.84 -14.48
N LEU A 109 5.04 -4.55 -14.15
CA LEU A 109 5.44 -3.50 -15.09
C LEU A 109 6.93 -3.62 -15.49
N LEU A 110 7.80 -3.97 -14.53
CA LEU A 110 9.23 -4.11 -14.78
C LEU A 110 9.60 -5.26 -15.71
N ASP A 111 8.77 -6.30 -15.82
CA ASP A 111 9.02 -7.43 -16.73
C ASP A 111 9.12 -6.99 -18.22
N ASP A 112 8.48 -5.88 -18.60
CA ASP A 112 8.53 -5.33 -19.95
C ASP A 112 9.49 -4.12 -20.11
N LEU A 113 10.22 -3.78 -19.05
CA LEU A 113 11.19 -2.69 -19.04
C LEU A 113 12.60 -3.27 -19.06
N PRO A 114 13.28 -3.21 -20.21
CA PRO A 114 14.66 -3.69 -20.30
C PRO A 114 15.57 -2.82 -19.44
N ASN A 115 16.63 -3.42 -18.91
CA ASN A 115 17.68 -2.74 -18.15
C ASN A 115 17.16 -1.98 -16.92
N ALA A 116 16.18 -2.55 -16.19
CA ALA A 116 15.69 -1.96 -14.97
C ALA A 116 16.75 -2.05 -13.85
N GLU A 117 17.25 -0.91 -13.42
CA GLU A 117 18.08 -0.80 -12.21
C GLU A 117 17.21 -0.81 -10.99
N THR A 118 17.56 -1.64 -10.00
CA THR A 118 16.77 -1.81 -8.79
C THR A 118 17.68 -1.81 -7.56
N ASP A 119 17.18 -1.28 -6.44
CA ASP A 119 17.93 -1.30 -5.19
C ASP A 119 17.77 -2.63 -4.40
N SER A 120 18.57 -2.78 -3.34
CA SER A 120 18.60 -3.98 -2.52
C SER A 120 17.28 -4.25 -1.78
N PHE A 121 16.58 -3.19 -1.33
CA PHE A 121 15.30 -3.34 -0.64
C PHE A 121 14.22 -3.84 -1.58
N TRP A 122 14.12 -3.26 -2.79
CA TRP A 122 13.22 -3.75 -3.83
C TRP A 122 13.48 -5.21 -4.16
N ASN A 123 14.74 -5.57 -4.40
CA ASN A 123 15.12 -6.94 -4.78
C ASN A 123 14.75 -7.94 -3.68
N SER A 124 14.99 -7.60 -2.41
CA SER A 124 14.59 -8.44 -1.27
C SER A 124 13.07 -8.62 -1.18
N LEU A 125 12.30 -7.55 -1.36
CA LEU A 125 10.84 -7.63 -1.35
C LEU A 125 10.30 -8.42 -2.54
N ARG A 126 10.84 -8.18 -3.73
CA ARG A 126 10.49 -8.89 -4.97
C ARG A 126 10.72 -10.39 -4.83
N GLU A 127 11.87 -10.78 -4.29
CA GLU A 127 12.20 -12.18 -4.05
C GLU A 127 11.22 -12.83 -3.06
N LYS A 128 10.93 -12.17 -1.95
CA LYS A 128 9.93 -12.63 -0.98
C LYS A 128 8.56 -12.82 -1.61
N VAL A 129 8.09 -11.86 -2.44
CA VAL A 129 6.78 -11.94 -3.09
C VAL A 129 6.75 -13.04 -4.15
N ARG A 130 7.81 -13.19 -4.97
CA ARG A 130 7.87 -14.23 -6.03
C ARG A 130 8.03 -15.64 -5.47
N ASN A 131 8.79 -15.79 -4.40
CA ASN A 131 9.04 -17.08 -3.74
C ASN A 131 7.95 -17.42 -2.69
N PHE A 132 6.91 -16.60 -2.59
CA PHE A 132 5.82 -16.90 -1.68
C PHE A 132 5.06 -18.15 -2.13
N THR A 133 5.13 -19.20 -1.31
CA THR A 133 4.45 -20.48 -1.53
C THR A 133 3.28 -20.66 -0.59
N GLU A 134 3.48 -20.29 0.69
CA GLU A 134 2.45 -20.43 1.72
C GLU A 134 2.73 -19.48 2.89
N VAL A 135 1.71 -19.23 3.70
CA VAL A 135 1.81 -18.44 4.93
C VAL A 135 2.52 -19.27 5.99
N GLU A 136 3.65 -18.79 6.51
CA GLU A 136 4.33 -19.45 7.62
C GLU A 136 3.43 -19.49 8.86
N PRO A 137 3.22 -20.70 9.45
CA PRO A 137 2.37 -20.83 10.62
C PRO A 137 3.05 -20.21 11.86
N VAL A 138 2.34 -19.32 12.54
CA VAL A 138 2.76 -18.82 13.84
C VAL A 138 2.29 -19.72 14.97
N SER A 139 3.06 -19.82 16.03
CA SER A 139 2.62 -20.49 17.25
C SER A 139 1.70 -19.58 18.07
N THR A 140 0.92 -20.16 18.97
CA THR A 140 0.08 -19.37 19.91
C THR A 140 0.97 -18.38 20.68
N PRO A 141 0.66 -17.08 20.64
CA PRO A 141 1.47 -16.06 21.27
C PRO A 141 1.57 -16.25 22.79
N LYS A 142 2.78 -16.10 23.34
CA LYS A 142 2.98 -16.11 24.79
C LYS A 142 2.22 -14.93 25.43
N GLY A 143 1.55 -15.19 26.55
CA GLY A 143 0.74 -14.17 27.23
C GLY A 143 -0.71 -14.11 26.76
N LEU A 144 -1.10 -14.87 25.74
CA LEU A 144 -2.50 -15.05 25.36
C LEU A 144 -3.20 -15.97 26.36
N ASN A 145 -4.27 -15.48 26.99
CA ASN A 145 -5.08 -16.26 27.94
C ASN A 145 -6.26 -16.94 27.21
N ALA A 146 -5.92 -17.75 26.20
CA ALA A 146 -6.90 -18.53 25.44
C ALA A 146 -6.20 -19.64 24.63
N THR A 147 -6.99 -20.65 24.25
CA THR A 147 -6.58 -21.67 23.27
C THR A 147 -7.21 -21.34 21.93
N LEU A 148 -6.38 -21.12 20.91
CA LEU A 148 -6.85 -20.86 19.56
C LEU A 148 -7.21 -22.18 18.85
N ARG A 149 -8.28 -22.17 18.08
CA ARG A 149 -8.59 -23.22 17.12
C ARG A 149 -7.65 -23.12 15.91
N ASN A 150 -7.47 -24.21 15.17
CA ASN A 150 -6.54 -24.22 14.04
C ASN A 150 -6.80 -23.10 13.02
N TYR A 151 -8.07 -22.86 12.65
CA TYR A 151 -8.40 -21.80 11.70
C TYR A 151 -8.12 -20.39 12.27
N GLN A 152 -8.26 -20.19 13.60
CA GLN A 152 -7.91 -18.93 14.25
C GLN A 152 -6.40 -18.69 14.22
N LEU A 153 -5.63 -19.76 14.44
CA LEU A 153 -4.17 -19.68 14.34
C LEU A 153 -3.72 -19.38 12.90
N GLN A 154 -4.40 -19.97 11.89
CA GLN A 154 -4.20 -19.64 10.48
C GLN A 154 -4.51 -18.16 10.21
N GLY A 155 -5.59 -17.62 10.79
CA GLY A 155 -5.91 -16.18 10.69
C GLY A 155 -4.83 -15.30 11.31
N VAL A 156 -4.28 -15.67 12.47
CA VAL A 156 -3.15 -14.93 13.08
C VAL A 156 -1.92 -15.01 12.19
N SER A 157 -1.61 -16.18 11.61
CA SER A 157 -0.49 -16.35 10.68
C SER A 157 -0.66 -15.46 9.43
N TYR A 158 -1.87 -15.41 8.88
CA TYR A 158 -2.20 -14.52 7.76
C TYR A 158 -2.01 -13.04 8.11
N LEU A 159 -2.47 -12.59 9.28
CA LEU A 159 -2.28 -11.22 9.74
C LEU A 159 -0.79 -10.89 9.95
N ASN A 160 -0.01 -11.84 10.48
CA ASN A 160 1.43 -11.70 10.63
C ASN A 160 2.12 -11.57 9.27
N PHE A 161 1.78 -12.45 8.33
CA PHE A 161 2.26 -12.35 6.95
C PHE A 161 2.02 -10.96 6.35
N LEU A 162 0.78 -10.46 6.42
CA LEU A 162 0.45 -9.13 5.93
C LEU A 162 1.30 -8.04 6.59
N SER A 163 1.55 -8.16 7.90
CA SER A 163 2.37 -7.22 8.65
C SER A 163 3.83 -7.22 8.21
N GLU A 164 4.44 -8.39 8.01
CA GLU A 164 5.82 -8.53 7.56
C GLU A 164 6.06 -7.95 6.17
N TYR A 165 5.09 -8.13 5.29
CA TYR A 165 5.16 -7.61 3.92
C TYR A 165 4.65 -6.17 3.79
N GLY A 166 4.20 -5.55 4.88
CA GLY A 166 3.69 -4.18 4.89
C GLY A 166 2.36 -4.01 4.16
N PHE A 167 1.59 -5.09 4.03
CA PHE A 167 0.28 -5.08 3.41
C PHE A 167 -0.81 -4.71 4.43
N GLY A 168 -1.92 -4.18 3.94
CA GLY A 168 -3.18 -4.18 4.67
C GLY A 168 -3.99 -5.43 4.37
N GLY A 169 -5.03 -5.69 5.17
CA GLY A 169 -5.85 -6.88 4.96
C GLY A 169 -7.27 -6.78 5.46
N ILE A 170 -8.05 -7.78 5.07
CA ILE A 170 -9.43 -7.96 5.50
C ILE A 170 -9.56 -9.34 6.12
N LEU A 171 -9.99 -9.39 7.39
CA LEU A 171 -10.35 -10.63 8.07
C LEU A 171 -11.86 -10.85 7.89
N ALA A 172 -12.23 -11.53 6.80
CA ALA A 172 -13.62 -11.67 6.36
C ALA A 172 -14.30 -12.95 6.88
N ASP A 173 -13.90 -13.43 8.06
CA ASP A 173 -14.54 -14.59 8.70
C ASP A 173 -16.01 -14.30 9.02
N GLU A 174 -16.85 -15.35 9.06
CA GLU A 174 -18.24 -15.22 9.48
C GLU A 174 -18.36 -14.72 10.92
N MET A 175 -19.54 -14.19 11.27
CA MET A 175 -19.82 -13.77 12.64
C MET A 175 -19.70 -14.95 13.62
N GLY A 176 -19.07 -14.70 14.77
CA GLY A 176 -18.89 -15.73 15.81
C GLY A 176 -17.64 -16.59 15.67
N LEU A 177 -16.88 -16.52 14.58
CA LEU A 177 -15.64 -17.27 14.41
C LEU A 177 -14.44 -16.70 15.17
N GLY A 178 -14.65 -15.64 15.96
CA GLY A 178 -13.62 -15.12 16.85
C GLY A 178 -12.64 -14.16 16.17
N LYS A 179 -13.10 -13.27 15.31
CA LYS A 179 -12.25 -12.21 14.73
C LYS A 179 -11.54 -11.38 15.80
N THR A 180 -12.23 -11.06 16.89
CA THR A 180 -11.65 -10.29 18.00
C THR A 180 -10.47 -11.02 18.64
N ILE A 181 -10.62 -12.32 18.95
CA ILE A 181 -9.53 -13.08 19.56
C ILE A 181 -8.35 -13.26 18.59
N GLN A 182 -8.59 -13.45 17.29
CA GLN A 182 -7.54 -13.51 16.27
C GLN A 182 -6.78 -12.17 16.21
N THR A 183 -7.50 -11.06 16.20
CA THR A 183 -6.91 -9.71 16.20
C THR A 183 -6.10 -9.43 17.46
N LEU A 184 -6.63 -9.77 18.63
CA LEU A 184 -5.92 -9.61 19.91
C LEU A 184 -4.68 -10.51 19.98
N SER A 185 -4.79 -11.73 19.48
CA SER A 185 -3.66 -12.67 19.37
C SER A 185 -2.57 -12.13 18.44
N PHE A 186 -2.96 -11.54 17.31
CA PHE A 186 -2.03 -10.89 16.41
C PHE A 186 -1.31 -9.71 17.09
N ILE A 187 -2.02 -8.85 17.81
CA ILE A 187 -1.40 -7.74 18.57
C ILE A 187 -0.43 -8.29 19.61
N GLN A 188 -0.83 -9.34 20.36
CA GLN A 188 0.07 -9.98 21.34
C GLN A 188 1.33 -10.56 20.65
N HIS A 189 1.17 -11.19 19.48
CA HIS A 189 2.29 -11.68 18.69
C HIS A 189 3.25 -10.55 18.31
N MET A 190 2.73 -9.43 17.82
CA MET A 190 3.50 -8.25 17.44
C MET A 190 4.32 -7.70 18.63
N VAL A 191 3.69 -7.55 19.78
CA VAL A 191 4.35 -7.07 21.01
C VAL A 191 5.46 -8.03 21.44
N ASN A 192 5.22 -9.34 21.40
CA ASN A 192 6.23 -10.37 21.74
C ASN A 192 7.46 -10.35 20.81
N HIS A 193 7.30 -9.83 19.58
CA HIS A 193 8.40 -9.71 18.60
C HIS A 193 9.01 -8.30 18.55
N GLY A 194 8.75 -7.48 19.58
CA GLY A 194 9.38 -6.16 19.74
C GLY A 194 8.83 -5.07 18.84
N HIS A 195 7.63 -5.26 18.29
CA HIS A 195 6.95 -4.18 17.59
C HIS A 195 6.40 -3.18 18.61
N GLU A 196 7.11 -2.08 18.76
CA GLU A 196 6.73 -1.01 19.68
C GLU A 196 5.66 -0.10 19.07
N GLY A 197 4.83 0.49 19.94
CA GLY A 197 3.81 1.46 19.60
C GLY A 197 2.38 0.93 19.64
N PRO A 198 1.41 1.86 19.73
CA PRO A 198 0.00 1.52 19.94
C PRO A 198 -0.64 0.90 18.69
N ASN A 199 -1.64 0.04 18.93
CA ASN A 199 -2.54 -0.46 17.91
C ASN A 199 -3.90 0.21 18.12
N LEU A 200 -4.40 0.95 17.13
CA LEU A 200 -5.67 1.65 17.19
C LEU A 200 -6.81 0.76 16.67
N ILE A 201 -7.77 0.49 17.52
CA ILE A 201 -8.98 -0.28 17.19
C ILE A 201 -10.16 0.68 17.14
N VAL A 202 -10.81 0.74 15.98
CA VAL A 202 -11.96 1.62 15.73
C VAL A 202 -13.21 0.78 15.56
N VAL A 203 -14.18 0.99 16.44
CA VAL A 203 -15.36 0.13 16.54
C VAL A 203 -16.66 0.93 16.52
N PRO A 204 -17.80 0.33 16.19
CA PRO A 204 -19.11 0.90 16.49
C PRO A 204 -19.29 1.04 18.02
N THR A 205 -20.03 2.05 18.45
CA THR A 205 -20.24 2.32 19.87
C THR A 205 -20.85 1.12 20.62
N SER A 206 -21.72 0.35 19.98
CA SER A 206 -22.40 -0.80 20.57
C SER A 206 -21.45 -1.96 20.93
N VAL A 207 -20.33 -2.11 20.24
CA VAL A 207 -19.39 -3.22 20.48
C VAL A 207 -18.16 -2.83 21.29
N LEU A 208 -18.01 -1.54 21.63
CA LEU A 208 -16.88 -1.04 22.43
C LEU A 208 -16.77 -1.78 23.79
N PRO A 209 -17.84 -1.99 24.58
CA PRO A 209 -17.74 -2.73 25.84
C PRO A 209 -17.30 -4.19 25.65
N ASN A 210 -17.61 -4.78 24.50
CA ASN A 210 -17.17 -6.13 24.19
C ASN A 210 -15.65 -6.17 23.96
N TRP A 211 -15.10 -5.24 23.19
CA TRP A 211 -13.67 -5.12 22.95
C TRP A 211 -12.88 -4.87 24.24
N GLU A 212 -13.40 -4.05 25.13
CA GLU A 212 -12.81 -3.81 26.45
C GLU A 212 -12.73 -5.12 27.25
N ARG A 213 -13.85 -5.81 27.41
CA ARG A 213 -13.95 -7.06 28.15
C ARG A 213 -13.10 -8.19 27.52
N GLU A 214 -13.13 -8.34 26.20
CA GLU A 214 -12.36 -9.39 25.52
C GLU A 214 -10.86 -9.11 25.58
N SER A 215 -10.43 -7.88 25.43
CA SER A 215 -9.01 -7.53 25.59
C SER A 215 -8.50 -7.75 27.02
N GLU A 216 -9.34 -7.46 28.02
CA GLU A 216 -9.00 -7.76 29.40
C GLU A 216 -8.90 -9.27 29.67
N LYS A 217 -9.80 -10.03 29.10
CA LYS A 217 -9.83 -11.49 29.25
C LYS A 217 -8.69 -12.21 28.54
N PHE A 218 -8.41 -11.86 27.27
CA PHE A 218 -7.52 -12.63 26.42
C PHE A 218 -6.07 -12.14 26.43
N VAL A 219 -5.85 -10.84 26.62
CA VAL A 219 -4.51 -10.23 26.66
C VAL A 219 -4.33 -9.31 27.86
N PRO A 220 -4.46 -9.85 29.09
CA PRO A 220 -4.51 -9.05 30.33
C PRO A 220 -3.21 -8.25 30.57
N HIS A 221 -2.10 -8.67 30.01
CA HIS A 221 -0.79 -8.03 30.20
C HIS A 221 -0.57 -6.80 29.29
N LEU A 222 -1.37 -6.66 28.21
CA LEU A 222 -1.24 -5.52 27.32
C LEU A 222 -1.87 -4.27 27.95
N LYS A 223 -1.20 -3.14 27.81
CA LYS A 223 -1.67 -1.84 28.28
C LYS A 223 -2.81 -1.35 27.40
N ARG A 224 -4.00 -1.25 27.94
CA ARG A 224 -5.23 -0.82 27.23
C ARG A 224 -5.59 0.60 27.56
N LEU A 225 -6.00 1.34 26.54
CA LEU A 225 -6.56 2.68 26.66
C LEU A 225 -7.89 2.74 25.89
N ILE A 226 -8.98 2.96 26.61
CA ILE A 226 -10.31 3.14 26.02
C ILE A 226 -10.61 4.63 25.95
N ILE A 227 -10.55 5.19 24.72
CA ILE A 227 -10.87 6.61 24.48
C ILE A 227 -12.37 6.72 24.24
N TYR A 228 -13.11 7.03 25.31
CA TYR A 228 -14.57 7.15 25.28
C TYR A 228 -15.07 8.18 26.30
N GLY A 229 -16.30 8.68 26.11
CA GLY A 229 -16.94 9.64 27.00
C GLY A 229 -16.56 11.11 26.73
N THR A 230 -16.97 12.00 27.63
CA THR A 230 -16.80 13.46 27.48
C THR A 230 -15.49 13.99 28.03
N ARG A 231 -14.94 13.36 29.08
CA ARG A 231 -13.69 13.78 29.77
C ARG A 231 -12.47 13.01 29.24
N ARG A 232 -12.23 13.01 27.92
CA ARG A 232 -11.19 12.21 27.29
C ARG A 232 -9.92 12.97 26.87
N GLU A 233 -9.92 14.30 26.98
CA GLU A 233 -8.77 15.15 26.54
C GLU A 233 -7.43 14.72 27.14
N GLY A 234 -7.42 14.39 28.44
CA GLY A 234 -6.21 13.91 29.12
C GLY A 234 -5.75 12.51 28.71
N MET A 235 -6.59 11.74 28.01
CA MET A 235 -6.28 10.36 27.63
C MET A 235 -5.29 10.29 26.46
N PHE A 236 -5.28 11.28 25.57
CA PHE A 236 -4.39 11.26 24.39
C PHE A 236 -2.91 11.23 24.75
N ARG A 237 -2.52 11.76 25.90
CA ARG A 237 -1.13 11.69 26.41
C ARG A 237 -0.68 10.27 26.72
N LYS A 238 -1.60 9.33 26.94
CA LYS A 238 -1.32 7.93 27.27
C LYS A 238 -1.28 7.02 26.02
N VAL A 239 -1.61 7.57 24.84
CA VAL A 239 -1.68 6.78 23.60
C VAL A 239 -0.32 6.13 23.30
N ALA A 240 0.77 6.88 23.40
CA ALA A 240 2.12 6.38 23.10
C ALA A 240 2.58 5.26 24.05
N ASP A 241 2.09 5.26 25.31
CA ASP A 241 2.45 4.28 26.34
C ASP A 241 1.53 3.05 26.36
N SER A 242 0.58 2.97 25.42
CA SER A 242 -0.44 1.90 25.34
C SER A 242 -0.12 0.93 24.22
N ASP A 243 -0.41 -0.36 24.43
CA ASP A 243 -0.32 -1.39 23.38
C ASP A 243 -1.59 -1.44 22.52
N ILE A 244 -2.74 -1.20 23.17
CA ILE A 244 -4.07 -1.21 22.56
C ILE A 244 -4.78 0.10 22.89
N VAL A 245 -5.25 0.79 21.86
CA VAL A 245 -6.11 1.98 21.96
C VAL A 245 -7.43 1.68 21.28
N VAL A 246 -8.54 1.73 22.02
CA VAL A 246 -9.88 1.49 21.46
C VAL A 246 -10.67 2.79 21.44
N THR A 247 -11.28 3.11 20.31
CA THR A 247 -12.19 4.25 20.16
C THR A 247 -13.32 3.93 19.19
N THR A 248 -14.27 4.85 19.03
CA THR A 248 -15.38 4.67 18.10
C THR A 248 -15.20 5.50 16.83
N TYR A 249 -15.87 5.10 15.73
CA TYR A 249 -15.85 5.86 14.48
C TYR A 249 -16.28 7.33 14.67
N ALA A 250 -17.25 7.59 15.55
CA ALA A 250 -17.72 8.93 15.83
C ALA A 250 -16.66 9.78 16.56
N LEU A 251 -15.96 9.17 17.53
CA LEU A 251 -14.90 9.83 18.29
C LEU A 251 -13.62 9.99 17.48
N LEU A 252 -13.23 8.98 16.68
CA LEU A 252 -12.11 9.11 15.76
C LEU A 252 -12.26 10.35 14.86
N ARG A 253 -13.45 10.56 14.32
CA ARG A 253 -13.74 11.74 13.48
C ARG A 253 -13.67 13.06 14.28
N ARG A 254 -14.16 13.07 15.53
CA ARG A 254 -14.19 14.26 16.40
C ARG A 254 -12.79 14.62 16.91
N ASP A 255 -12.00 13.62 17.22
CA ASP A 255 -10.70 13.75 17.89
C ASP A 255 -9.52 13.51 16.92
N LEU A 256 -9.77 13.69 15.62
CA LEU A 256 -8.79 13.41 14.57
C LEU A 256 -7.48 14.16 14.78
N GLU A 257 -7.54 15.46 15.10
CA GLU A 257 -6.37 16.30 15.32
C GLU A 257 -5.45 15.79 16.44
N GLU A 258 -6.01 15.16 17.48
CA GLU A 258 -5.21 14.55 18.54
C GLU A 258 -4.63 13.20 18.10
N LEU A 259 -5.42 12.37 17.45
CA LEU A 259 -5.00 11.04 17.00
C LEU A 259 -3.95 11.09 15.88
N GLU A 260 -4.00 12.07 14.99
CA GLU A 260 -3.01 12.26 13.91
C GLU A 260 -1.60 12.62 14.41
N LYS A 261 -1.47 13.07 15.65
CA LYS A 261 -0.16 13.37 16.27
C LYS A 261 0.62 12.08 16.57
N HIS A 262 -0.07 10.93 16.60
CA HIS A 262 0.52 9.63 16.93
C HIS A 262 0.77 8.80 15.67
N TYR A 263 1.72 7.89 15.76
CA TYR A 263 1.97 6.86 14.76
C TYR A 263 1.57 5.51 15.35
N PHE A 264 0.69 4.78 14.67
CA PHE A 264 0.18 3.50 15.14
C PHE A 264 0.87 2.34 14.43
N ASN A 265 1.08 1.25 15.15
CA ASN A 265 1.55 0.00 14.58
C ASN A 265 0.51 -0.55 13.58
N SER A 266 -0.75 -0.59 14.03
CA SER A 266 -1.86 -0.92 13.16
C SER A 266 -3.09 -0.06 13.45
N ILE A 267 -3.91 0.16 12.43
CA ILE A 267 -5.29 0.60 12.59
C ILE A 267 -6.22 -0.55 12.18
N ILE A 268 -7.07 -0.96 13.09
CA ILE A 268 -7.98 -2.08 12.96
C ILE A 268 -9.40 -1.55 12.99
N LEU A 269 -10.18 -1.87 11.97
CA LEU A 269 -11.52 -1.34 11.75
C LEU A 269 -12.53 -2.48 11.90
N ASP A 270 -13.19 -2.53 13.04
CA ASP A 270 -14.29 -3.47 13.21
C ASP A 270 -15.56 -2.93 12.52
N GLU A 271 -16.32 -3.83 11.89
CA GLU A 271 -17.49 -3.46 11.08
C GLU A 271 -17.14 -2.40 10.00
N ALA A 272 -16.13 -2.70 9.19
CA ALA A 272 -15.57 -1.78 8.20
C ALA A 272 -16.57 -1.27 7.14
N GLN A 273 -17.78 -1.83 7.07
CA GLN A 273 -18.87 -1.26 6.25
C GLN A 273 -19.19 0.19 6.63
N ASN A 274 -18.82 0.67 7.84
CA ASN A 274 -18.95 2.06 8.25
C ASN A 274 -18.12 3.03 7.38
N ILE A 275 -17.14 2.53 6.64
CA ILE A 275 -16.29 3.32 5.74
C ILE A 275 -16.35 2.88 4.28
N LYS A 276 -17.34 2.05 3.88
CA LYS A 276 -17.49 1.55 2.51
C LYS A 276 -17.56 2.66 1.45
N ASN A 277 -18.15 3.80 1.79
CA ASN A 277 -18.13 4.98 0.92
C ASN A 277 -16.87 5.82 1.20
N PRO A 278 -15.90 5.87 0.25
CA PRO A 278 -14.62 6.56 0.44
C PRO A 278 -14.74 8.08 0.59
N ASN A 279 -15.89 8.65 0.21
CA ASN A 279 -16.12 10.10 0.23
C ASN A 279 -16.67 10.61 1.56
N THR A 280 -17.02 9.73 2.49
CA THR A 280 -17.51 10.14 3.81
C THR A 280 -16.40 10.77 4.66
N ILE A 281 -16.79 11.65 5.57
CA ILE A 281 -15.87 12.26 6.53
C ILE A 281 -15.17 11.15 7.34
N THR A 282 -15.92 10.13 7.78
CA THR A 282 -15.38 9.00 8.56
C THR A 282 -14.29 8.26 7.78
N ALA A 283 -14.52 7.93 6.51
CA ALA A 283 -13.54 7.25 5.69
C ALA A 283 -12.28 8.11 5.43
N ARG A 284 -12.45 9.43 5.30
CA ARG A 284 -11.32 10.37 5.20
C ARG A 284 -10.53 10.44 6.51
N SER A 285 -11.22 10.53 7.65
CA SER A 285 -10.58 10.56 8.96
C SER A 285 -9.77 9.28 9.23
N VAL A 286 -10.32 8.10 8.92
CA VAL A 286 -9.58 6.83 9.04
C VAL A 286 -8.31 6.83 8.19
N ARG A 287 -8.38 7.36 6.96
CA ARG A 287 -7.21 7.41 6.05
C ARG A 287 -6.13 8.40 6.50
N ALA A 288 -6.52 9.46 7.20
CA ALA A 288 -5.61 10.48 7.71
C ALA A 288 -4.72 9.94 8.85
N ILE A 289 -5.21 8.98 9.66
CA ILE A 289 -4.42 8.38 10.72
C ILE A 289 -3.16 7.71 10.18
N LYS A 290 -2.02 8.03 10.78
CA LYS A 290 -0.72 7.45 10.42
C LYS A 290 -0.58 6.07 11.05
N ALA A 291 -0.45 5.04 10.23
CA ALA A 291 -0.27 3.67 10.71
C ALA A 291 0.61 2.87 9.75
N ARG A 292 1.37 1.92 10.31
CA ARG A 292 2.18 0.97 9.55
C ARG A 292 1.31 0.02 8.73
N MET A 293 0.20 -0.45 9.30
CA MET A 293 -0.70 -1.45 8.72
C MET A 293 -2.16 -1.04 8.91
N ARG A 294 -3.04 -1.50 8.01
CA ARG A 294 -4.49 -1.32 8.12
C ARG A 294 -5.20 -2.64 7.95
N LEU A 295 -6.09 -2.95 8.91
CA LEU A 295 -6.90 -4.16 8.93
C LEU A 295 -8.39 -3.81 9.02
N CYS A 296 -9.21 -4.65 8.40
CA CYS A 296 -10.67 -4.55 8.45
C CYS A 296 -11.30 -5.89 8.84
#